data_4271f43708d93a467366e37820844cc5
#
_entry.id   4271f43708d93a467366e37820844cc5
#
_cell.length_a   1.000
_cell.length_b   1.000
_cell.length_c   1.000
_cell.angle_alpha   90.00
_cell.angle_beta   90.00
_cell.angle_gamma   90.00
#
_symmetry.space_group_name_H-M   'P 1'
#
loop_
_entity.id
_entity.type
_entity.pdbx_description
1 polymer ?
#
loop_
_entity_poly.entity_id
_entity_poly.type
_entity_poly.pdbx_seq_one_letter_code
_entity_poly.pdbx_strand_id
1 'polypeptide(L)'
;MIKLMSFGFKYGGPPNANYYFDVGFVKNPARKYGFWSDVDEEMTQFVLEQQETRDFIETVIPLIVMLSKVDQRQIFAFGCSAGRHRSTVIVNAVAKRLIDMGMKIDVEHRDLG
;
A
#
# COMPACT_ATOMS: atom_id res chain seq x y z
N MET A 1 16.56 -5.23 -4.36
CA MET A 1 15.22 -4.83 -4.84
C MET A 1 14.34 -4.41 -3.67
N ILE A 2 13.62 -3.35 -3.83
CA ILE A 2 12.66 -2.88 -2.82
C ILE A 2 11.38 -3.68 -2.97
N LYS A 3 10.85 -4.18 -1.86
CA LYS A 3 9.57 -4.89 -1.85
C LYS A 3 8.51 -4.05 -1.14
N LEU A 4 7.35 -3.93 -1.77
CA LEU A 4 6.18 -3.33 -1.17
C LEU A 4 5.16 -4.44 -0.89
N MET A 5 4.59 -4.46 0.31
CA MET A 5 3.68 -5.52 0.71
C MET A 5 2.41 -4.92 1.31
N SER A 6 1.24 -5.41 0.89
CA SER A 6 0.00 -5.11 1.58
C SER A 6 -0.38 -6.25 2.52
N PHE A 7 -1.05 -5.94 3.63
CA PHE A 7 -1.50 -6.94 4.58
C PHE A 7 -2.72 -6.45 5.37
N GLY A 8 -3.40 -7.39 6.02
CA GLY A 8 -4.53 -7.09 6.90
C GLY A 8 -4.20 -7.45 8.32
N PHE A 9 -4.35 -6.50 9.24
CA PHE A 9 -4.03 -6.72 10.65
C PHE A 9 -4.83 -7.87 11.27
N LYS A 10 -6.04 -8.13 10.78
CA LYS A 10 -6.86 -9.20 11.35
C LYS A 10 -6.39 -10.60 10.93
N TYR A 11 -5.49 -10.72 9.97
CA TYR A 11 -4.97 -12.02 9.51
C TYR A 11 -3.56 -12.28 10.01
N GLY A 12 -3.14 -11.57 11.01
CA GLY A 12 -1.82 -11.68 11.60
C GLY A 12 -1.21 -10.29 11.74
N GLY A 13 -0.24 -10.15 12.66
CA GLY A 13 0.44 -8.88 12.87
C GLY A 13 1.20 -8.41 11.63
N PRO A 14 1.87 -7.26 11.74
CA PRO A 14 2.71 -6.78 10.64
C PRO A 14 3.68 -7.88 10.22
N PRO A 15 3.93 -8.02 8.91
CA PRO A 15 4.90 -8.99 8.43
C PRO A 15 6.30 -8.60 8.88
N ASN A 16 7.24 -9.53 8.76
CA ASN A 16 8.65 -9.25 9.02
C ASN A 16 9.17 -8.31 7.92
N ALA A 17 9.07 -7.02 8.19
CA ALA A 17 9.43 -5.95 7.25
C ALA A 17 10.32 -4.94 7.95
N ASN A 18 11.06 -4.15 7.17
CA ASN A 18 11.89 -3.08 7.71
C ASN A 18 11.03 -1.94 8.28
N TYR A 19 9.93 -1.63 7.59
CA TYR A 19 9.01 -0.57 8.00
C TYR A 19 7.59 -1.00 7.69
N TYR A 20 6.63 -0.57 8.53
CA TYR A 20 5.23 -0.74 8.17
C TYR A 20 4.44 0.52 8.49
N PHE A 21 3.35 0.70 7.76
CA PHE A 21 2.45 1.81 7.92
C PHE A 21 1.02 1.30 8.03
N ASP A 22 0.29 1.79 9.03
CA ASP A 22 -1.13 1.53 9.14
C ASP A 22 -1.86 2.56 8.27
N VAL A 23 -2.47 2.11 7.19
CA VAL A 23 -3.22 2.98 6.29
C VAL A 23 -4.73 2.91 6.53
N GLY A 24 -5.12 2.47 7.72
CA GLY A 24 -6.53 2.42 8.13
C GLY A 24 -7.18 3.78 8.32
N PHE A 25 -6.42 4.87 8.23
CA PHE A 25 -6.99 6.23 8.27
C PHE A 25 -7.81 6.56 7.02
N VAL A 26 -7.61 5.83 5.93
CA VAL A 26 -8.37 6.00 4.70
C VAL A 26 -9.79 5.46 4.89
N LYS A 27 -10.80 6.15 4.38
CA LYS A 27 -12.18 5.67 4.46
C LYS A 27 -12.31 4.31 3.81
N ASN A 28 -12.95 3.39 4.52
CA ASN A 28 -13.07 2.00 4.09
C ASN A 28 -14.07 1.88 2.94
N PRO A 29 -13.65 1.48 1.73
CA PRO A 29 -14.56 1.33 0.60
C PRO A 29 -15.55 0.17 0.77
N ALA A 30 -15.34 -0.74 1.74
CA ALA A 30 -16.26 -1.85 1.97
C ALA A 30 -17.69 -1.40 2.28
N ARG A 31 -17.86 -0.22 2.87
CA ARG A 31 -19.19 0.35 3.14
C ARG A 31 -19.95 0.66 1.86
N LYS A 32 -19.26 1.03 0.79
CA LYS A 32 -19.86 1.41 -0.49
C LYS A 32 -19.91 0.23 -1.47
N TYR A 33 -18.83 -0.56 -1.52
CA TYR A 33 -18.66 -1.58 -2.57
C TYR A 33 -18.80 -3.01 -2.04
N GLY A 34 -18.83 -3.21 -0.72
CA GLY A 34 -18.88 -4.53 -0.11
C GLY A 34 -17.50 -5.10 0.20
N PHE A 35 -17.44 -5.94 1.23
CA PHE A 35 -16.17 -6.49 1.74
C PHE A 35 -15.44 -7.36 0.70
N TRP A 36 -16.21 -8.11 -0.09
CA TRP A 36 -15.64 -9.09 -1.04
C TRP A 36 -15.49 -8.55 -2.46
N SER A 37 -15.79 -7.27 -2.68
CA SER A 37 -15.63 -6.70 -4.00
C SER A 37 -14.16 -6.67 -4.42
N ASP A 38 -13.92 -6.84 -5.72
CA ASP A 38 -12.56 -6.76 -6.27
C ASP A 38 -12.07 -5.31 -6.30
N VAL A 39 -10.75 -5.16 -6.31
CA VAL A 39 -10.13 -3.85 -6.46
C VAL A 39 -10.16 -3.48 -7.95
N ASP A 40 -11.21 -2.79 -8.34
CA ASP A 40 -11.37 -2.29 -9.71
C ASP A 40 -10.98 -0.82 -9.81
N GLU A 41 -11.18 -0.24 -10.99
CA GLU A 41 -10.82 1.15 -11.22
C GLU A 41 -11.64 2.12 -10.37
N GLU A 42 -12.94 1.84 -10.18
CA GLU A 42 -13.82 2.69 -9.39
C GLU A 42 -13.40 2.72 -7.92
N MET A 43 -13.10 1.54 -7.35
CA MET A 43 -12.61 1.47 -5.99
C MET A 43 -11.24 2.14 -5.84
N THR A 44 -10.36 1.92 -6.80
CA THR A 44 -9.06 2.58 -6.82
C THR A 44 -9.21 4.09 -6.77
N GLN A 45 -10.11 4.65 -7.59
CA GLN A 45 -10.39 6.07 -7.56
C GLN A 45 -10.97 6.54 -6.23
N PHE A 46 -11.89 5.77 -5.67
CA PHE A 46 -12.49 6.11 -4.38
C PHE A 46 -11.42 6.27 -3.29
N VAL A 47 -10.44 5.39 -3.27
CA VAL A 47 -9.33 5.45 -2.30
C VAL A 47 -8.39 6.60 -2.63
N LEU A 48 -7.99 6.73 -3.89
CA LEU A 48 -6.95 7.69 -4.30
C LEU A 48 -7.40 9.14 -4.33
N GLU A 49 -8.71 9.41 -4.48
CA GLU A 49 -9.19 10.79 -4.50
C GLU A 49 -9.31 11.42 -3.11
N GLN A 50 -9.22 10.62 -2.04
CA GLN A 50 -9.24 11.15 -0.69
C GLN A 50 -7.96 11.95 -0.44
N GLN A 51 -8.10 13.13 0.19
CA GLN A 51 -6.96 14.01 0.40
C GLN A 51 -5.89 13.34 1.26
N GLU A 52 -6.31 12.60 2.29
CA GLU A 52 -5.39 11.92 3.20
C GLU A 52 -4.55 10.88 2.46
N THR A 53 -5.16 10.17 1.51
CA THR A 53 -4.44 9.19 0.69
C THR A 53 -3.39 9.88 -0.17
N ARG A 54 -3.77 10.98 -0.83
CA ARG A 54 -2.83 11.74 -1.67
C ARG A 54 -1.67 12.29 -0.85
N ASP A 55 -1.97 12.86 0.30
CA ASP A 55 -0.94 13.41 1.18
C ASP A 55 0.01 12.33 1.66
N PHE A 56 -0.53 11.16 2.02
CA PHE A 56 0.29 10.03 2.44
C PHE A 56 1.23 9.58 1.32
N ILE A 57 0.71 9.40 0.11
CA ILE A 57 1.52 8.94 -1.02
C ILE A 57 2.63 9.95 -1.31
N GLU A 58 2.30 11.24 -1.36
CA GLU A 58 3.31 12.28 -1.63
C GLU A 58 4.37 12.39 -0.52
N THR A 59 4.06 11.90 0.67
CA THR A 59 5.01 11.90 1.80
C THR A 59 5.85 10.62 1.81
N VAL A 60 5.23 9.47 1.56
CA VAL A 60 5.91 8.18 1.67
C VAL A 60 6.87 7.92 0.50
N ILE A 61 6.55 8.44 -0.69
CA ILE A 61 7.42 8.25 -1.87
C ILE A 61 8.84 8.79 -1.63
N PRO A 62 9.03 10.06 -1.23
CA PRO A 62 10.39 10.55 -0.96
C PRO A 62 11.07 9.79 0.17
N LEU A 63 10.31 9.35 1.17
CA LEU A 63 10.87 8.56 2.28
C LEU A 63 11.45 7.24 1.76
N ILE A 64 10.67 6.52 0.95
CA ILE A 64 11.14 5.25 0.37
C ILE A 64 12.37 5.47 -0.52
N VAL A 65 12.34 6.51 -1.33
CA VAL A 65 13.48 6.84 -2.21
C VAL A 65 14.74 7.09 -1.37
N MET A 66 14.63 7.87 -0.31
CA MET A 66 15.76 8.15 0.57
C MET A 66 16.29 6.88 1.22
N LEU A 67 15.38 6.05 1.77
CA LEU A 67 15.78 4.83 2.47
C LEU A 67 16.37 3.78 1.50
N SER A 68 15.92 3.75 0.25
CA SER A 68 16.46 2.83 -0.75
C SER A 68 17.92 3.11 -1.08
N LYS A 69 18.38 4.33 -0.85
CA LYS A 69 19.80 4.69 -1.05
C LYS A 69 20.66 4.20 0.10
N VAL A 70 20.06 4.00 1.27
CA VAL A 70 20.76 3.45 2.44
C VAL A 70 20.94 1.94 2.28
N ASP A 71 19.89 1.24 1.86
CA ASP A 71 19.91 -0.19 1.60
C ASP A 71 18.94 -0.50 0.46
N GLN A 72 19.43 -1.23 -0.54
CA GLN A 72 18.65 -1.60 -1.72
C GLN A 72 17.72 -2.79 -1.48
N ARG A 73 17.83 -3.45 -0.31
CA ARG A 73 17.04 -4.63 0.02
C ARG A 73 16.18 -4.35 1.23
N GLN A 74 15.06 -3.71 1.02
CA GLN A 74 14.15 -3.36 2.12
C GLN A 74 12.73 -3.73 1.77
N ILE A 75 11.95 -4.03 2.80
CA ILE A 75 10.53 -4.35 2.71
C ILE A 75 9.75 -3.27 3.41
N PHE A 76 8.82 -2.65 2.70
CA PHE A 76 7.89 -1.66 3.22
C PHE A 76 6.50 -2.27 3.18
N ALA A 77 5.86 -2.41 4.33
CA ALA A 77 4.55 -3.04 4.45
C ALA A 77 3.48 -1.99 4.76
N PHE A 78 2.30 -2.16 4.17
CA PHE A 78 1.18 -1.24 4.32
C PHE A 78 -0.04 -2.05 4.74
N GLY A 79 -0.61 -1.74 5.90
CA GLY A 79 -1.67 -2.53 6.49
C GLY A 79 -2.98 -1.78 6.62
N CYS A 80 -4.09 -2.49 6.40
CA CYS A 80 -5.42 -2.05 6.79
C CYS A 80 -6.12 -3.24 7.46
N SER A 81 -7.39 -3.09 7.85
CA SER A 81 -8.05 -4.15 8.64
C SER A 81 -7.97 -5.52 7.99
N ALA A 82 -8.41 -5.64 6.74
CA ALA A 82 -8.49 -6.93 6.04
C ALA A 82 -7.42 -7.12 4.97
N GLY A 83 -6.70 -6.08 4.58
CA GLY A 83 -5.68 -6.18 3.55
C GLY A 83 -6.23 -6.39 2.14
N ARG A 84 -7.49 -6.03 1.89
CA ARG A 84 -8.13 -6.27 0.59
C ARG A 84 -8.24 -5.02 -0.28
N HIS A 85 -8.53 -3.86 0.31
CA HIS A 85 -8.88 -2.66 -0.46
C HIS A 85 -7.87 -1.54 -0.28
N ARG A 86 -7.89 -0.89 0.89
CA ARG A 86 -7.10 0.32 1.12
C ARG A 86 -5.60 0.10 0.95
N SER A 87 -5.07 -0.93 1.62
CA SER A 87 -3.64 -1.24 1.53
C SER A 87 -3.25 -1.70 0.13
N THR A 88 -4.10 -2.48 -0.54
CA THR A 88 -3.84 -2.96 -1.89
C THR A 88 -3.76 -1.80 -2.89
N VAL A 89 -4.72 -0.88 -2.83
CA VAL A 89 -4.74 0.30 -3.71
C VAL A 89 -3.49 1.17 -3.47
N ILE A 90 -3.16 1.42 -2.21
CA ILE A 90 -2.02 2.29 -1.88
C ILE A 90 -0.71 1.64 -2.34
N VAL A 91 -0.51 0.35 -2.08
CA VAL A 91 0.70 -0.35 -2.53
C VAL A 91 0.83 -0.29 -4.05
N ASN A 92 -0.27 -0.54 -4.79
CA ASN A 92 -0.22 -0.48 -6.24
C ASN A 92 0.12 0.93 -6.75
N ALA A 93 -0.45 1.96 -6.13
CA ALA A 93 -0.18 3.34 -6.54
C ALA A 93 1.27 3.75 -6.23
N VAL A 94 1.77 3.40 -5.05
CA VAL A 94 3.15 3.69 -4.66
C VAL A 94 4.13 2.95 -5.58
N ALA A 95 3.86 1.66 -5.85
CA ALA A 95 4.70 0.86 -6.74
C ALA A 95 4.79 1.49 -8.13
N LYS A 96 3.64 1.89 -8.69
CA LYS A 96 3.61 2.50 -10.01
C LYS A 96 4.46 3.77 -10.06
N ARG A 97 4.35 4.62 -9.05
CA ARG A 97 5.13 5.86 -8.95
C ARG A 97 6.62 5.58 -8.91
N LEU A 98 7.03 4.61 -8.09
CA LEU A 98 8.45 4.26 -7.95
C LEU A 98 9.01 3.60 -9.21
N ILE A 99 8.23 2.75 -9.85
CA ILE A 99 8.61 2.12 -11.12
C ILE A 99 8.77 3.20 -12.20
N ASP A 100 7.86 4.16 -12.27
CA ASP A 100 7.94 5.27 -13.22
C ASP A 100 9.20 6.15 -12.98
N MET A 101 9.73 6.12 -11.76
CA MET A 101 11.00 6.80 -11.42
C MET A 101 12.23 5.95 -11.75
N GLY A 102 12.06 4.77 -12.32
CA GLY A 102 13.17 3.89 -12.71
C GLY A 102 13.59 2.89 -11.64
N MET A 103 12.86 2.76 -10.55
CA MET A 103 13.21 1.82 -9.49
C MET A 103 12.69 0.42 -9.78
N LYS A 104 13.42 -0.60 -9.32
CA LYS A 104 12.98 -1.99 -9.39
C LYS A 104 12.19 -2.31 -8.13
N ILE A 105 10.91 -2.61 -8.31
CA ILE A 105 9.97 -2.83 -7.21
C ILE A 105 9.33 -4.20 -7.34
N ASP A 106 9.33 -4.96 -6.24
CA ASP A 106 8.55 -6.18 -6.11
C ASP A 106 7.31 -5.89 -5.29
N VAL A 107 6.17 -6.45 -5.65
CA VAL A 107 4.90 -6.22 -4.98
C VAL A 107 4.32 -7.54 -4.52
N GLU A 108 3.88 -7.59 -3.26
CA GLU A 108 3.19 -8.75 -2.71
C GLU A 108 1.96 -8.28 -1.94
N HIS A 109 0.82 -8.92 -2.20
CA HIS A 109 -0.41 -8.70 -1.43
C HIS A 109 -0.66 -9.94 -0.58
N ARG A 110 -0.21 -9.89 0.68
CA ARG A 110 -0.19 -11.07 1.56
C ARG A 110 -1.58 -11.69 1.78
N ASP A 111 -2.59 -10.83 1.96
CA ASP A 111 -3.91 -11.29 2.37
C ASP A 111 -4.99 -11.09 1.30
N LEU A 112 -4.57 -10.84 0.07
CA LEU A 112 -5.46 -10.69 -1.06
C LEU A 112 -5.54 -12.03 -1.80
N GLY A 113 -6.38 -12.77 -1.62
CA GLY A 113 -6.44 -14.06 -2.31
C GLY A 113 -7.29 -15.05 -1.61
#